data_96e18e57d566c374154dbb5c75b9d2ed
#
_entry.id   96e18e57d566c374154dbb5c75b9d2ed
#
_cell.length_a   1.000
_cell.length_b   1.000
_cell.length_c   1.000
_cell.angle_alpha   90.00
_cell.angle_beta   90.00
_cell.angle_gamma   90.00
#
_symmetry.space_group_name_H-M   'P 1'
#
loop_
_entity.id
_entity.type
_entity.pdbx_description
1 polymer ?
#
loop_
_entity_poly.entity_id
_entity_poly.type
_entity_poly.pdbx_seq_one_letter_code
_entity_poly.pdbx_strand_id
1 'polypeptide(L)'
;MVKEGVYMDRISYNDIDFNKLMKLDYDSLESNIYVDKEKQRIYKIFKTEDLCELSYKLVKLDLLQRKNKKGKMIVPDTTIFDRHFCGTIEKYVPGVNLDDIFIKYRDINHVMKVFLDASKSLQDIHEEKVVVADLNSANIRIDENDKSHYIDTLSYRVENLDNNTVSYLLKEYLNSKNIQPKKIIKEMDKITFLLMYFNLLFNKSVNEISYSEYEKKEDEIKCLKNLYDSFKLIKSRRKNIDVPYLHEIIDPLNYKKY
;
A
#
# COMPACT_ATOMS: atom_id res chain seq x y z
N MET A 1 6.24 -0.47 -35.00
CA MET A 1 6.98 -1.20 -33.96
C MET A 1 5.98 -1.68 -32.95
N VAL A 2 5.61 -2.95 -32.97
CA VAL A 2 4.78 -3.58 -31.95
C VAL A 2 5.65 -3.63 -30.69
N LYS A 3 5.28 -2.88 -29.62
CA LYS A 3 5.94 -3.02 -28.33
C LYS A 3 5.70 -4.44 -27.87
N GLU A 4 6.78 -5.17 -27.56
CA GLU A 4 6.70 -6.48 -26.92
C GLU A 4 5.78 -6.37 -25.71
N GLY A 5 4.66 -7.11 -25.75
CA GLY A 5 3.78 -7.24 -24.62
C GLY A 5 4.51 -7.98 -23.50
N VAL A 6 4.34 -7.57 -22.28
CA VAL A 6 4.79 -8.38 -21.13
C VAL A 6 3.93 -9.64 -21.14
N TYR A 7 4.54 -10.78 -21.49
CA TYR A 7 3.86 -12.06 -21.47
C TYR A 7 3.75 -12.52 -20.00
N MET A 8 2.54 -12.46 -19.45
CA MET A 8 2.25 -13.10 -18.19
C MET A 8 2.15 -14.62 -18.40
N ASP A 9 2.70 -15.36 -17.48
CA ASP A 9 2.52 -16.79 -17.46
C ASP A 9 1.02 -17.13 -17.26
N ARG A 10 0.63 -18.26 -17.81
CA ARG A 10 -0.75 -18.72 -17.73
C ARG A 10 -0.80 -20.16 -17.25
N ILE A 11 -1.63 -20.44 -16.25
CA ILE A 11 -1.84 -21.79 -15.71
C ILE A 11 -3.33 -22.13 -15.70
N SER A 12 -3.64 -23.41 -15.87
CA SER A 12 -5.01 -23.89 -15.67
C SER A 12 -5.31 -24.03 -14.18
N TYR A 13 -6.53 -23.68 -13.78
CA TYR A 13 -7.02 -23.91 -12.42
C TYR A 13 -6.91 -25.37 -11.99
N ASN A 14 -7.14 -26.30 -12.93
CA ASN A 14 -7.08 -27.75 -12.71
C ASN A 14 -5.65 -28.27 -12.49
N ASP A 15 -4.63 -27.48 -12.87
CA ASP A 15 -3.22 -27.84 -12.67
C ASP A 15 -2.71 -27.44 -11.27
N ILE A 16 -3.56 -26.79 -10.45
CA ILE A 16 -3.22 -26.33 -9.10
C ILE A 16 -3.60 -27.41 -8.09
N ASP A 17 -2.59 -27.96 -7.41
CA ASP A 17 -2.81 -28.87 -6.28
C ASP A 17 -3.06 -28.10 -4.98
N PHE A 18 -4.32 -27.72 -4.75
CA PHE A 18 -4.75 -26.98 -3.56
C PHE A 18 -4.47 -27.72 -2.25
N ASN A 19 -4.29 -29.05 -2.26
CA ASN A 19 -3.97 -29.80 -1.03
C ASN A 19 -2.56 -29.51 -0.52
N LYS A 20 -1.68 -28.99 -1.36
CA LYS A 20 -0.33 -28.55 -1.00
C LYS A 20 -0.26 -27.09 -0.57
N LEU A 21 -1.35 -26.34 -0.70
CA LEU A 21 -1.40 -24.94 -0.40
C LEU A 21 -2.05 -24.70 0.97
N MET A 22 -1.53 -23.76 1.71
CA MET A 22 -2.13 -23.30 2.96
C MET A 22 -3.19 -22.24 2.64
N LYS A 23 -4.46 -22.53 2.89
CA LYS A 23 -5.51 -21.52 2.79
C LYS A 23 -5.36 -20.53 3.94
N LEU A 24 -5.46 -19.25 3.64
CA LEU A 24 -5.52 -18.20 4.66
C LEU A 24 -6.97 -18.00 5.10
N ASP A 25 -7.22 -18.15 6.40
CA ASP A 25 -8.54 -18.05 7.01
C ASP A 25 -8.87 -16.59 7.40
N TYR A 26 -8.73 -15.65 6.48
CA TYR A 26 -9.35 -14.35 6.67
C TYR A 26 -10.34 -14.05 5.54
N ASP A 27 -11.45 -13.44 5.93
CA ASP A 27 -12.54 -13.11 5.03
C ASP A 27 -12.14 -11.99 4.05
N SER A 28 -11.36 -12.35 3.03
CA SER A 28 -11.28 -11.50 1.86
C SER A 28 -12.63 -11.55 1.12
N LEU A 29 -13.25 -10.39 0.91
CA LEU A 29 -14.51 -10.28 0.18
C LEU A 29 -14.36 -10.66 -1.30
N GLU A 30 -13.17 -10.45 -1.87
CA GLU A 30 -12.95 -10.55 -3.32
C GLU A 30 -12.36 -11.90 -3.77
N SER A 31 -11.59 -12.59 -2.91
CA SER A 31 -10.86 -13.79 -3.32
C SER A 31 -10.63 -14.78 -2.18
N ASN A 32 -10.47 -16.06 -2.53
CA ASN A 32 -9.86 -17.05 -1.66
C ASN A 32 -8.34 -16.98 -1.85
N ILE A 33 -7.59 -16.94 -0.76
CA ILE A 33 -6.14 -16.76 -0.80
C ILE A 33 -5.45 -18.02 -0.27
N TYR A 34 -4.48 -18.50 -1.04
CA TYR A 34 -3.67 -19.66 -0.70
C TYR A 34 -2.19 -19.30 -0.79
N VAL A 35 -1.37 -19.90 0.07
CA VAL A 35 0.08 -19.67 0.13
C VAL A 35 0.82 -20.97 -0.10
N ASP A 36 1.73 -20.95 -1.05
CA ASP A 36 2.79 -21.94 -1.22
C ASP A 36 4.06 -21.38 -0.58
N LYS A 37 4.36 -21.82 0.64
CA LYS A 37 5.55 -21.36 1.39
C LYS A 37 6.86 -21.88 0.79
N GLU A 38 6.84 -23.07 0.18
CA GLU A 38 8.04 -23.66 -0.42
C GLU A 38 8.44 -22.89 -1.68
N LYS A 39 7.47 -22.61 -2.54
CA LYS A 39 7.70 -21.83 -3.76
C LYS A 39 7.66 -20.33 -3.56
N GLN A 40 7.31 -19.85 -2.35
CA GLN A 40 7.10 -18.45 -2.04
C GLN A 40 6.11 -17.76 -2.98
N ARG A 41 4.90 -18.36 -3.12
CA ARG A 41 3.85 -17.89 -4.02
C ARG A 41 2.54 -17.69 -3.28
N ILE A 42 1.78 -16.68 -3.70
CA ILE A 42 0.40 -16.44 -3.27
C ILE A 42 -0.52 -16.68 -4.47
N TYR A 43 -1.56 -17.46 -4.25
CA TYR A 43 -2.63 -17.72 -5.21
C TYR A 43 -3.87 -17.00 -4.73
N LYS A 44 -4.43 -16.13 -5.56
CA LYS A 44 -5.70 -15.42 -5.32
C LYS A 44 -6.73 -15.94 -6.31
N ILE A 45 -7.73 -16.67 -5.85
CA ILE A 45 -8.85 -17.17 -6.65
C ILE A 45 -10.05 -16.25 -6.42
N PHE A 46 -10.49 -15.55 -7.44
CA PHE A 46 -11.56 -14.57 -7.34
C PHE A 46 -12.90 -15.26 -7.03
N LYS A 47 -13.73 -14.60 -6.22
CA LYS A 47 -15.08 -15.06 -5.88
C LYS A 47 -16.13 -14.58 -6.88
N THR A 48 -15.79 -13.55 -7.68
CA THR A 48 -16.67 -13.04 -8.73
C THR A 48 -16.66 -13.92 -9.95
N GLU A 49 -17.83 -14.09 -10.58
CA GLU A 49 -18.01 -14.73 -11.90
C GLU A 49 -18.37 -13.69 -12.97
N ASP A 50 -18.43 -12.40 -12.62
CA ASP A 50 -18.71 -11.33 -13.56
C ASP A 50 -17.54 -11.15 -14.55
N LEU A 51 -17.80 -11.54 -15.81
CA LEU A 51 -16.80 -11.49 -16.87
C LEU A 51 -16.34 -10.06 -17.18
N CYS A 52 -17.17 -9.04 -16.95
CA CYS A 52 -16.77 -7.66 -17.15
C CYS A 52 -15.76 -7.25 -16.08
N GLU A 53 -16.01 -7.59 -14.82
CA GLU A 53 -15.08 -7.33 -13.71
C GLU A 53 -13.77 -8.10 -13.92
N LEU A 54 -13.83 -9.38 -14.28
CA LEU A 54 -12.66 -10.20 -14.53
C LEU A 54 -11.82 -9.67 -15.70
N SER A 55 -12.46 -9.26 -16.79
CA SER A 55 -11.78 -8.64 -17.94
C SER A 55 -11.11 -7.33 -17.55
N TYR A 56 -11.78 -6.52 -16.73
CA TYR A 56 -11.22 -5.28 -16.21
C TYR A 56 -9.97 -5.53 -15.35
N LYS A 57 -10.02 -6.52 -14.44
CA LYS A 57 -8.87 -6.92 -13.62
C LYS A 57 -7.69 -7.38 -14.49
N LEU A 58 -7.96 -8.13 -15.56
CA LEU A 58 -6.92 -8.63 -16.47
C LEU A 58 -6.21 -7.50 -17.22
N VAL A 59 -6.98 -6.54 -17.77
CA VAL A 59 -6.40 -5.35 -18.45
C VAL A 59 -5.58 -4.51 -17.47
N LYS A 60 -6.10 -4.33 -16.26
CA LYS A 60 -5.41 -3.58 -15.21
C LYS A 60 -4.08 -4.23 -14.82
N LEU A 61 -4.07 -5.55 -14.71
CA LEU A 61 -2.88 -6.33 -14.39
C LEU A 61 -1.77 -6.13 -15.43
N ASP A 62 -2.09 -6.20 -16.73
CA ASP A 62 -1.14 -5.94 -17.81
C ASP A 62 -0.53 -4.51 -17.72
N LEU A 63 -1.36 -3.50 -17.44
CA LEU A 63 -0.88 -2.14 -17.24
C LEU A 63 0.02 -2.00 -16.02
N LEU A 64 -0.33 -2.60 -14.89
CA LEU A 64 0.46 -2.57 -13.67
C LEU A 64 1.83 -3.21 -13.87
N GLN A 65 1.90 -4.34 -14.58
CA GLN A 65 3.17 -5.00 -14.89
C GLN A 65 4.09 -4.10 -15.72
N ARG A 66 3.54 -3.43 -16.75
CA ARG A 66 4.31 -2.48 -17.59
C ARG A 66 4.80 -1.26 -16.79
N LYS A 67 4.08 -0.89 -15.73
CA LYS A 67 4.41 0.27 -14.89
C LYS A 67 5.35 -0.06 -13.74
N ASN A 68 5.49 -1.32 -13.34
CA ASN A 68 6.30 -1.72 -12.18
C ASN A 68 7.81 -1.82 -12.50
N LYS A 69 8.38 -0.81 -13.13
CA LYS A 69 9.79 -0.80 -13.55
C LYS A 69 10.77 -0.76 -12.37
N LYS A 70 10.37 -0.10 -11.29
CA LYS A 70 11.18 0.03 -10.06
C LYS A 70 11.00 -1.16 -9.09
N GLY A 71 10.08 -2.07 -9.38
CA GLY A 71 9.86 -3.29 -8.59
C GLY A 71 9.37 -3.05 -7.17
N LYS A 72 8.67 -1.93 -6.93
CA LYS A 72 8.14 -1.57 -5.60
C LYS A 72 6.76 -2.16 -5.32
N MET A 73 6.07 -2.56 -6.36
CA MET A 73 4.78 -3.25 -6.29
C MET A 73 4.96 -4.76 -6.46
N ILE A 74 4.27 -5.55 -5.68
CA ILE A 74 4.13 -6.99 -5.92
C ILE A 74 2.94 -7.17 -6.87
N VAL A 75 3.23 -7.14 -8.15
CA VAL A 75 2.25 -7.34 -9.20
C VAL A 75 2.21 -8.82 -9.56
N PRO A 76 1.04 -9.45 -9.65
CA PRO A 76 0.91 -10.83 -10.11
C PRO A 76 1.62 -11.03 -11.45
N ASP A 77 2.39 -12.11 -11.59
CA ASP A 77 3.15 -12.45 -12.78
C ASP A 77 2.53 -13.64 -13.55
N THR A 78 1.57 -14.30 -12.94
CA THR A 78 0.89 -15.47 -13.51
C THR A 78 -0.63 -15.31 -13.38
N THR A 79 -1.34 -15.65 -14.44
CA THR A 79 -2.80 -15.66 -14.49
C THR A 79 -3.36 -17.07 -14.44
N ILE A 80 -4.48 -17.25 -13.73
CA ILE A 80 -5.17 -18.55 -13.57
C ILE A 80 -6.45 -18.53 -14.39
N PHE A 81 -6.70 -19.63 -15.11
CA PHE A 81 -7.87 -19.79 -15.96
C PHE A 81 -8.60 -21.11 -15.68
N ASP A 82 -9.93 -20.99 -15.52
CA ASP A 82 -10.89 -22.08 -15.64
C ASP A 82 -11.97 -21.61 -16.61
N ARG A 83 -11.94 -22.07 -17.89
CA ARG A 83 -12.72 -21.54 -19.01
C ARG A 83 -12.47 -20.05 -19.28
N HIS A 84 -12.43 -19.22 -18.26
CA HIS A 84 -12.10 -17.79 -18.29
C HIS A 84 -11.07 -17.44 -17.20
N PHE A 85 -10.57 -16.21 -17.20
CA PHE A 85 -9.68 -15.72 -16.14
C PHE A 85 -10.40 -15.76 -14.79
N CYS A 86 -9.81 -16.41 -13.81
CA CYS A 86 -10.44 -16.63 -12.49
C CYS A 86 -9.50 -16.36 -11.31
N GLY A 87 -8.25 -16.00 -11.55
CA GLY A 87 -7.32 -15.75 -10.45
C GLY A 87 -5.94 -15.36 -10.89
N THR A 88 -5.08 -15.10 -9.91
CA THR A 88 -3.69 -14.68 -10.11
C THR A 88 -2.73 -15.39 -9.17
N ILE A 89 -1.47 -15.46 -9.57
CA ILE A 89 -0.37 -15.87 -8.72
C ILE A 89 0.65 -14.74 -8.65
N GLU A 90 1.10 -14.44 -7.45
CA GLU A 90 2.09 -13.40 -7.17
C GLU A 90 3.18 -13.90 -6.23
N LYS A 91 4.26 -13.16 -6.13
CA LYS A 91 5.36 -13.45 -5.19
C LYS A 91 4.85 -13.31 -3.74
N TYR A 92 5.13 -14.29 -2.91
CA TYR A 92 5.01 -14.15 -1.46
C TYR A 92 6.23 -13.40 -0.92
N VAL A 93 5.99 -12.33 -0.18
CA VAL A 93 7.05 -11.59 0.53
C VAL A 93 7.01 -12.01 1.99
N PRO A 94 7.99 -12.82 2.47
CA PRO A 94 8.09 -13.12 3.88
C PRO A 94 8.44 -11.85 4.65
N GLY A 95 7.92 -11.72 5.88
CA GLY A 95 8.12 -10.53 6.71
C GLY A 95 6.87 -10.16 7.49
N VAL A 96 6.75 -8.90 7.86
CA VAL A 96 5.62 -8.37 8.64
C VAL A 96 4.91 -7.25 7.88
N ASN A 97 3.69 -6.93 8.28
CA ASN A 97 3.02 -5.73 7.78
C ASN A 97 3.60 -4.47 8.43
N LEU A 98 3.40 -3.32 7.81
CA LEU A 98 3.96 -2.06 8.32
C LEU A 98 3.42 -1.70 9.71
N ASP A 99 2.19 -2.06 10.06
CA ASP A 99 1.62 -1.85 11.40
C ASP A 99 2.24 -2.74 12.48
N ASP A 100 2.71 -3.93 12.11
CA ASP A 100 3.37 -4.86 13.05
C ASP A 100 4.83 -4.47 13.36
N ILE A 101 5.36 -3.49 12.65
CA ILE A 101 6.76 -3.05 12.79
C ILE A 101 7.07 -2.58 14.22
N PHE A 102 6.13 -1.88 14.87
CA PHE A 102 6.30 -1.43 16.26
C PHE A 102 6.35 -2.58 17.25
N ILE A 103 5.62 -3.66 16.97
CA ILE A 103 5.63 -4.87 17.80
C ILE A 103 6.96 -5.60 17.62
N LYS A 104 7.43 -5.66 16.37
CA LYS A 104 8.68 -6.35 16.01
C LYS A 104 9.92 -5.60 16.50
N TYR A 105 9.95 -4.29 16.30
CA TYR A 105 11.08 -3.44 16.68
C TYR A 105 10.66 -2.42 17.72
N ARG A 106 11.13 -2.53 18.93
CA ARG A 106 10.83 -1.56 20.00
C ARG A 106 11.64 -0.26 19.88
N ASP A 107 12.57 -0.20 18.94
CA ASP A 107 13.39 0.98 18.66
C ASP A 107 12.68 1.89 17.66
N ILE A 108 12.34 3.09 18.10
CA ILE A 108 11.68 4.12 17.29
C ILE A 108 12.51 4.53 16.08
N ASN A 109 13.84 4.54 16.19
CA ASN A 109 14.71 4.92 15.07
C ASN A 109 14.66 3.88 13.96
N HIS A 110 14.57 2.60 14.32
CA HIS A 110 14.41 1.52 13.36
C HIS A 110 13.06 1.60 12.65
N VAL A 111 11.99 1.80 13.42
CA VAL A 111 10.64 2.01 12.88
C VAL A 111 10.62 3.17 11.88
N MET A 112 11.24 4.29 12.25
CA MET A 112 11.35 5.46 11.37
C MET A 112 12.05 5.13 10.05
N LYS A 113 13.18 4.41 10.11
CA LYS A 113 13.91 4.00 8.91
C LYS A 113 13.04 3.20 7.95
N VAL A 114 12.23 2.28 8.47
CA VAL A 114 11.28 1.48 7.67
C VAL A 114 10.20 2.36 7.05
N PHE A 115 9.64 3.30 7.81
CA PHE A 115 8.65 4.25 7.27
C PHE A 115 9.23 5.15 6.18
N LEU A 116 10.49 5.56 6.30
CA LEU A 116 11.16 6.35 5.25
C LEU A 116 11.37 5.53 3.97
N ASP A 117 11.76 4.25 4.08
CA ASP A 117 11.86 3.35 2.92
C ASP A 117 10.50 3.15 2.26
N ALA A 118 9.44 2.94 3.05
CA ALA A 118 8.07 2.80 2.53
C ALA A 118 7.59 4.09 1.86
N SER A 119 7.86 5.26 2.44
CA SER A 119 7.54 6.56 1.84
C SER A 119 8.25 6.78 0.50
N LYS A 120 9.54 6.39 0.41
CA LYS A 120 10.29 6.47 -0.84
C LYS A 120 9.75 5.50 -1.90
N SER A 121 9.37 4.30 -1.49
CA SER A 121 8.75 3.32 -2.38
C SER A 121 7.39 3.82 -2.91
N LEU A 122 6.61 4.54 -2.09
CA LEU A 122 5.37 5.19 -2.53
C LEU A 122 5.65 6.26 -3.59
N GLN A 123 6.68 7.08 -3.42
CA GLN A 123 7.09 8.04 -4.44
C GLN A 123 7.47 7.35 -5.75
N ASP A 124 8.26 6.29 -5.67
CA ASP A 124 8.66 5.49 -6.83
C ASP A 124 7.43 4.96 -7.62
N ILE A 125 6.39 4.50 -6.92
CA ILE A 125 5.12 4.06 -7.51
C ILE A 125 4.40 5.24 -8.19
N HIS A 126 4.33 6.40 -7.54
CA HIS A 126 3.68 7.59 -8.11
C HIS A 126 4.42 8.13 -9.35
N GLU A 127 5.75 8.00 -9.43
CA GLU A 127 6.54 8.38 -10.60
C GLU A 127 6.21 7.49 -11.81
N GLU A 128 5.80 6.25 -11.57
CA GLU A 128 5.29 5.33 -12.59
C GLU A 128 3.82 5.57 -12.98
N LYS A 129 3.21 6.65 -12.45
CA LYS A 129 1.82 7.07 -12.70
C LYS A 129 0.79 6.05 -12.20
N VAL A 130 1.09 5.42 -11.09
CA VAL A 130 0.19 4.53 -10.35
C VAL A 130 -0.19 5.21 -9.03
N VAL A 131 -1.45 5.10 -8.61
CA VAL A 131 -1.95 5.59 -7.32
C VAL A 131 -2.42 4.39 -6.52
N VAL A 132 -1.99 4.28 -5.27
CA VAL A 132 -2.28 3.11 -4.43
C VAL A 132 -3.76 3.07 -4.02
N ALA A 133 -4.38 4.23 -3.77
CA ALA A 133 -5.79 4.45 -3.45
C ALA A 133 -6.26 3.74 -2.17
N ASP A 134 -6.17 2.42 -2.08
CA ASP A 134 -6.45 1.64 -0.86
C ASP A 134 -5.20 1.48 0.00
N LEU A 135 -4.54 2.61 0.25
CA LEU A 135 -3.32 2.65 1.05
C LEU A 135 -3.63 2.39 2.52
N ASN A 136 -3.14 1.27 3.04
CA ASN A 136 -3.20 0.91 4.45
C ASN A 136 -1.94 0.11 4.83
N SER A 137 -1.65 0.03 6.12
CA SER A 137 -0.43 -0.61 6.65
C SER A 137 -0.38 -2.11 6.39
N ALA A 138 -1.54 -2.78 6.29
CA ALA A 138 -1.62 -4.21 5.97
C ALA A 138 -1.23 -4.51 4.51
N ASN A 139 -1.34 -3.52 3.61
CA ASN A 139 -0.97 -3.62 2.20
C ASN A 139 0.50 -3.23 1.93
N ILE A 140 1.30 -3.02 2.99
CA ILE A 140 2.75 -2.76 2.90
C ILE A 140 3.48 -3.84 3.68
N ARG A 141 4.20 -4.71 2.97
CA ARG A 141 5.02 -5.77 3.56
C ARG A 141 6.44 -5.27 3.74
N ILE A 142 7.02 -5.55 4.89
CA ILE A 142 8.41 -5.25 5.22
C ILE A 142 9.17 -6.58 5.29
N ASP A 143 10.12 -6.75 4.40
CA ASP A 143 10.92 -7.97 4.34
C ASP A 143 12.01 -8.03 5.44
N GLU A 144 12.78 -9.09 5.47
CA GLU A 144 13.86 -9.33 6.43
C GLU A 144 15.02 -8.32 6.32
N ASN A 145 15.11 -7.62 5.20
CA ASN A 145 16.13 -6.58 4.94
C ASN A 145 15.57 -5.17 5.17
N ASP A 146 14.41 -5.03 5.84
CA ASP A 146 13.70 -3.78 6.08
C ASP A 146 13.26 -3.05 4.79
N LYS A 147 13.06 -3.80 3.69
CA LYS A 147 12.57 -3.23 2.45
C LYS A 147 11.06 -3.35 2.37
N SER A 148 10.45 -2.27 1.93
CA SER A 148 9.01 -2.18 1.75
C SER A 148 8.57 -2.68 0.38
N HIS A 149 7.50 -3.45 0.37
CA HIS A 149 6.84 -3.98 -0.81
C HIS A 149 5.34 -3.70 -0.72
N TYR A 150 4.81 -3.03 -1.71
CA TYR A 150 3.39 -2.72 -1.82
C TYR A 150 2.66 -3.90 -2.46
N ILE A 151 1.68 -4.45 -1.76
CA ILE A 151 0.90 -5.63 -2.16
C ILE A 151 -0.54 -5.27 -2.47
N ASP A 152 -1.34 -6.24 -2.91
CA ASP A 152 -2.76 -6.07 -3.30
C ASP A 152 -2.96 -5.06 -4.43
N THR A 153 -2.10 -5.13 -5.42
CA THR A 153 -1.96 -4.12 -6.47
C THR A 153 -3.16 -4.00 -7.42
N LEU A 154 -4.06 -5.01 -7.46
CA LEU A 154 -5.30 -4.93 -8.23
C LEU A 154 -6.28 -3.88 -7.67
N SER A 155 -6.11 -3.44 -6.43
CA SER A 155 -6.82 -2.31 -5.85
C SER A 155 -6.31 -0.94 -6.31
N TYR A 156 -5.13 -0.85 -6.96
CA TYR A 156 -4.51 0.41 -7.35
C TYR A 156 -5.18 1.03 -8.57
N ARG A 157 -5.08 2.34 -8.66
CA ARG A 157 -5.47 3.07 -9.85
C ARG A 157 -4.29 3.20 -10.81
N VAL A 158 -4.51 2.84 -12.06
CA VAL A 158 -3.53 2.98 -13.14
C VAL A 158 -4.21 3.55 -14.39
N GLU A 159 -3.66 4.63 -14.93
CA GLU A 159 -4.23 5.39 -16.05
C GLU A 159 -5.69 5.83 -15.78
N ASN A 160 -6.65 5.36 -16.58
CA ASN A 160 -8.08 5.64 -16.41
C ASN A 160 -8.83 4.49 -15.73
N LEU A 161 -8.12 3.44 -15.30
CA LEU A 161 -8.71 2.32 -14.59
C LEU A 161 -8.72 2.65 -13.10
N ASP A 162 -9.86 3.11 -12.63
CA ASP A 162 -10.07 3.40 -11.21
C ASP A 162 -10.47 2.14 -10.45
N ASN A 163 -10.20 2.12 -9.17
CA ASN A 163 -10.87 1.26 -8.21
C ASN A 163 -11.72 2.14 -7.28
N ASN A 164 -12.89 1.67 -6.90
CA ASN A 164 -13.77 2.37 -5.97
C ASN A 164 -13.34 2.17 -4.50
N THR A 165 -12.31 1.36 -4.28
CA THR A 165 -11.81 1.08 -2.93
C THR A 165 -10.93 2.22 -2.46
N VAL A 166 -11.23 2.73 -1.28
CA VAL A 166 -10.48 3.82 -0.62
C VAL A 166 -10.21 3.37 0.80
N SER A 167 -8.99 3.58 1.28
CA SER A 167 -8.60 3.19 2.64
C SER A 167 -9.51 3.84 3.69
N TYR A 168 -9.70 3.13 4.81
CA TYR A 168 -10.52 3.62 5.92
C TYR A 168 -10.01 4.96 6.46
N LEU A 169 -8.71 5.11 6.65
CA LEU A 169 -8.11 6.35 7.14
C LEU A 169 -8.38 7.55 6.22
N LEU A 170 -8.28 7.32 4.90
CA LEU A 170 -8.58 8.37 3.94
C LEU A 170 -10.07 8.72 3.95
N LYS A 171 -10.97 7.74 4.04
CA LYS A 171 -12.42 7.98 4.15
C LYS A 171 -12.75 8.80 5.39
N GLU A 172 -12.22 8.44 6.54
CA GLU A 172 -12.41 9.17 7.79
C GLU A 172 -11.92 10.63 7.65
N TYR A 173 -10.72 10.82 7.11
CA TYR A 173 -10.18 12.15 6.85
C TYR A 173 -11.06 12.98 5.90
N LEU A 174 -11.45 12.43 4.76
CA LEU A 174 -12.28 13.12 3.76
C LEU A 174 -13.65 13.49 4.34
N ASN A 175 -14.27 12.61 5.11
CA ASN A 175 -15.53 12.85 5.79
C ASN A 175 -15.39 13.99 6.80
N SER A 176 -14.31 14.02 7.60
CA SER A 176 -14.05 15.10 8.57
C SER A 176 -13.90 16.47 7.92
N LYS A 177 -13.50 16.51 6.64
CA LYS A 177 -13.35 17.74 5.84
C LYS A 177 -14.54 18.04 4.94
N ASN A 178 -15.55 17.17 4.92
CA ASN A 178 -16.68 17.24 3.99
C ASN A 178 -16.20 17.32 2.52
N ILE A 179 -15.26 16.43 2.17
CA ILE A 179 -14.67 16.31 0.83
C ILE A 179 -15.20 15.03 0.17
N GLN A 180 -15.74 15.17 -1.03
CA GLN A 180 -16.14 14.04 -1.88
C GLN A 180 -15.34 14.12 -3.19
N PRO A 181 -14.19 13.45 -3.27
CA PRO A 181 -13.35 13.50 -4.47
C PRO A 181 -13.98 12.66 -5.59
N LYS A 182 -13.91 13.18 -6.81
CA LYS A 182 -14.31 12.42 -8.00
C LYS A 182 -13.35 11.28 -8.31
N LYS A 183 -12.07 11.45 -7.93
CA LYS A 183 -10.98 10.49 -8.14
C LYS A 183 -10.02 10.55 -6.96
N ILE A 184 -9.44 9.41 -6.63
CA ILE A 184 -8.29 9.35 -5.72
C ILE A 184 -7.03 9.71 -6.52
N ILE A 185 -6.21 10.57 -5.98
CA ILE A 185 -4.99 11.09 -6.58
C ILE A 185 -3.79 10.87 -5.65
N LYS A 186 -2.58 10.95 -6.18
CA LYS A 186 -1.34 10.71 -5.42
C LYS A 186 -1.18 11.59 -4.17
N GLU A 187 -1.72 12.80 -4.18
CA GLU A 187 -1.74 13.71 -3.03
C GLU A 187 -2.54 13.12 -1.86
N MET A 188 -3.59 12.37 -2.16
CA MET A 188 -4.40 11.67 -1.14
C MET A 188 -3.64 10.48 -0.55
N ASP A 189 -2.87 9.74 -1.36
CA ASP A 189 -1.98 8.69 -0.85
C ASP A 189 -0.91 9.27 0.09
N LYS A 190 -0.32 10.43 -0.23
CA LYS A 190 0.65 11.11 0.64
C LYS A 190 0.01 11.49 1.99
N ILE A 191 -1.21 12.05 1.95
CA ILE A 191 -1.95 12.36 3.17
C ILE A 191 -2.21 11.07 3.97
N THR A 192 -2.70 10.02 3.33
CA THR A 192 -2.99 8.74 3.99
C THR A 192 -1.74 8.15 4.64
N PHE A 193 -0.59 8.23 3.97
CA PHE A 193 0.68 7.77 4.51
C PHE A 193 1.06 8.53 5.78
N LEU A 194 0.92 9.85 5.80
CA LEU A 194 1.15 10.65 7.00
C LEU A 194 0.13 10.36 8.11
N LEU A 195 -1.15 10.11 7.76
CA LEU A 195 -2.15 9.69 8.74
C LEU A 195 -1.77 8.37 9.40
N MET A 196 -1.31 7.37 8.63
CA MET A 196 -0.82 6.10 9.17
C MET A 196 0.36 6.33 10.12
N TYR A 197 1.29 7.18 9.74
CA TYR A 197 2.44 7.51 10.55
C TYR A 197 2.07 8.20 11.87
N PHE A 198 1.17 9.20 11.83
CA PHE A 198 0.70 9.86 13.05
C PHE A 198 -0.12 8.92 13.94
N ASN A 199 -1.01 8.12 13.35
CA ASN A 199 -1.76 7.12 14.11
C ASN A 199 -0.84 6.18 14.88
N LEU A 200 0.23 5.74 14.24
CA LEU A 200 1.20 4.85 14.85
C LEU A 200 1.94 5.51 16.01
N LEU A 201 2.41 6.76 15.84
CA LEU A 201 3.17 7.49 16.86
C LEU A 201 2.34 7.89 18.07
N PHE A 202 1.09 8.27 17.85
CA PHE A 202 0.21 8.81 18.89
C PHE A 202 -0.81 7.80 19.39
N ASN A 203 -0.97 6.66 18.72
CA ASN A 203 -2.03 5.68 18.96
C ASN A 203 -3.44 6.32 18.99
N LYS A 204 -3.65 7.30 18.11
CA LYS A 204 -4.87 8.11 17.99
C LYS A 204 -5.06 8.57 16.54
N SER A 205 -6.32 8.80 16.15
CA SER A 205 -6.61 9.53 14.93
C SER A 205 -6.00 10.94 14.98
N VAL A 206 -5.49 11.43 13.82
CA VAL A 206 -4.89 12.77 13.74
C VAL A 206 -5.85 13.87 14.19
N ASN A 207 -7.16 13.68 14.02
CA ASN A 207 -8.17 14.64 14.47
C ASN A 207 -8.24 14.77 15.99
N GLU A 208 -7.91 13.71 16.73
CA GLU A 208 -7.92 13.63 18.18
C GLU A 208 -6.63 14.15 18.83
N ILE A 209 -5.53 14.24 18.07
CA ILE A 209 -4.26 14.74 18.57
C ILE A 209 -4.37 16.26 18.76
N SER A 210 -4.23 16.76 19.98
CA SER A 210 -4.15 18.19 20.25
C SER A 210 -2.78 18.77 19.87
N TYR A 211 -2.70 20.08 19.66
CA TYR A 211 -1.41 20.74 19.40
C TYR A 211 -0.45 20.58 20.57
N SER A 212 -0.94 20.66 21.81
CA SER A 212 -0.12 20.47 23.02
C SER A 212 0.40 19.03 23.16
N GLU A 213 -0.39 18.01 22.78
CA GLU A 213 0.09 16.63 22.73
C GLU A 213 1.18 16.44 21.67
N TYR A 214 1.01 17.11 20.50
CA TYR A 214 2.01 17.07 19.46
C TYR A 214 3.34 17.69 19.92
N GLU A 215 3.30 18.89 20.51
CA GLU A 215 4.47 19.61 21.02
C GLU A 215 5.20 18.80 22.10
N LYS A 216 4.45 18.22 23.03
CA LYS A 216 5.03 17.31 24.03
C LYS A 216 5.73 16.11 23.42
N LYS A 217 5.13 15.51 22.38
CA LYS A 217 5.72 14.36 21.68
C LYS A 217 6.93 14.76 20.82
N GLU A 218 6.96 16.00 20.31
CA GLU A 218 8.08 16.59 19.59
C GLU A 218 9.34 16.68 20.47
N ASP A 219 9.18 16.98 21.76
CA ASP A 219 10.29 17.00 22.73
C ASP A 219 10.91 15.61 22.91
N GLU A 220 10.08 14.57 22.83
CA GLU A 220 10.51 13.16 22.91
C GLU A 220 11.11 12.65 21.57
N ILE A 221 10.53 13.08 20.45
CA ILE A 221 10.86 12.61 19.11
C ILE A 221 11.18 13.81 18.21
N LYS A 222 12.43 14.23 18.20
CA LYS A 222 12.89 15.48 17.54
C LYS A 222 12.56 15.60 16.05
N CYS A 223 12.43 14.48 15.34
CA CYS A 223 12.05 14.52 13.92
C CYS A 223 10.62 15.03 13.69
N LEU A 224 9.73 14.99 14.69
CA LEU A 224 8.38 15.55 14.60
C LEU A 224 8.38 17.05 14.36
N LYS A 225 9.45 17.76 14.77
CA LYS A 225 9.60 19.21 14.50
C LYS A 225 9.43 19.52 13.01
N ASN A 226 10.06 18.74 12.16
CA ASN A 226 9.99 18.93 10.71
C ASN A 226 8.60 18.58 10.13
N LEU A 227 7.82 17.78 10.83
CA LEU A 227 6.47 17.36 10.41
C LEU A 227 5.34 18.30 10.89
N TYR A 228 5.66 19.28 11.74
CA TYR A 228 4.66 20.16 12.36
C TYR A 228 3.80 20.91 11.34
N ASP A 229 4.41 21.41 10.27
CA ASP A 229 3.66 22.11 9.21
C ASP A 229 2.72 21.16 8.44
N SER A 230 3.16 19.94 8.14
CA SER A 230 2.29 18.92 7.54
C SER A 230 1.16 18.53 8.48
N PHE A 231 1.42 18.38 9.78
CA PHE A 231 0.40 18.14 10.79
C PHE A 231 -0.64 19.26 10.82
N LYS A 232 -0.20 20.55 10.86
CA LYS A 232 -1.11 21.70 10.81
C LYS A 232 -1.95 21.73 9.53
N LEU A 233 -1.33 21.44 8.38
CA LEU A 233 -2.03 21.37 7.11
C LEU A 233 -3.12 20.30 7.13
N ILE A 234 -2.81 19.11 7.57
CA ILE A 234 -3.76 17.99 7.67
C ILE A 234 -4.92 18.35 8.62
N LYS A 235 -4.64 19.00 9.76
CA LYS A 235 -5.68 19.47 10.69
C LYS A 235 -6.46 20.68 10.20
N SER A 236 -5.95 21.43 9.24
CA SER A 236 -6.63 22.64 8.73
C SER A 236 -7.96 22.32 8.06
N ARG A 237 -8.81 23.35 7.89
CA ARG A 237 -10.07 23.23 7.12
C ARG A 237 -9.89 23.32 5.61
N ARG A 238 -8.66 23.40 5.11
CA ARG A 238 -8.39 23.45 3.68
C ARG A 238 -8.79 22.14 3.02
N LYS A 239 -9.44 22.21 1.86
CA LYS A 239 -9.89 21.04 1.11
C LYS A 239 -8.84 20.47 0.17
N ASN A 240 -8.07 21.36 -0.44
CA ASN A 240 -7.00 20.98 -1.36
C ASN A 240 -5.67 21.23 -0.65
N ILE A 241 -5.11 20.18 -0.10
CA ILE A 241 -3.78 20.22 0.50
C ILE A 241 -2.84 19.29 -0.26
N ASP A 242 -1.63 19.74 -0.44
CA ASP A 242 -0.52 18.91 -0.88
C ASP A 242 0.48 18.86 0.27
N VAL A 243 0.88 17.67 0.62
CA VAL A 243 1.92 17.41 1.64
C VAL A 243 3.09 16.74 0.96
N PRO A 244 4.33 17.00 1.39
CA PRO A 244 5.48 16.27 0.88
C PRO A 244 5.44 14.80 1.30
N TYR A 245 6.27 13.97 0.67
CA TYR A 245 6.48 12.61 1.16
C TYR A 245 7.22 12.64 2.49
N LEU A 246 6.99 11.65 3.35
CA LEU A 246 7.60 11.59 4.68
C LEU A 246 9.14 11.66 4.61
N HIS A 247 9.76 10.95 3.67
CA HIS A 247 11.22 10.93 3.51
C HIS A 247 11.83 12.23 2.97
N GLU A 248 11.01 13.14 2.41
CA GLU A 248 11.45 14.47 1.99
C GLU A 248 11.50 15.46 3.19
N ILE A 249 10.70 15.18 4.23
CA ILE A 249 10.61 16.02 5.42
C ILE A 249 11.67 15.61 6.46
N ILE A 250 11.88 14.31 6.58
CA ILE A 250 12.71 13.71 7.62
C ILE A 250 14.05 13.29 7.02
N ASP A 251 15.12 13.98 7.44
CA ASP A 251 16.48 13.63 7.02
C ASP A 251 16.97 12.39 7.77
N PRO A 252 17.26 11.28 7.06
CA PRO A 252 17.77 10.06 7.67
C PRO A 252 19.15 10.24 8.35
N LEU A 253 19.90 11.29 8.04
CA LEU A 253 21.19 11.58 8.67
C LEU A 253 21.06 12.19 10.06
N ASN A 254 19.93 12.80 10.38
CA ASN A 254 19.68 13.40 11.69
C ASN A 254 19.32 12.39 12.79
N TYR A 255 19.11 11.10 12.46
CA TYR A 255 18.86 10.04 13.45
C TYR A 255 20.13 9.48 14.10
N LYS A 256 21.30 9.67 13.50
CA LYS A 256 22.56 9.11 14.03
C LYS A 256 23.13 9.83 15.24
N LYS A 257 22.43 10.82 15.78
CA LYS A 257 22.93 11.68 16.87
C LYS A 257 22.17 11.57 18.19
N TYR A 258 21.34 10.53 18.35
CA TYR A 258 20.59 10.38 19.61
C TYR A 258 20.60 8.95 20.09
#